data_812f2fd808e555ef5df66824da1324a0
#
_entry.id   812f2fd808e555ef5df66824da1324a0
#
_cell.length_a   1.000
_cell.length_b   1.000
_cell.length_c   1.000
_cell.angle_alpha   90.00
_cell.angle_beta   90.00
_cell.angle_gamma   90.00
#
_symmetry.space_group_name_H-M   'P 1'
#
loop_
_entity.id
_entity.type
_entity.pdbx_description
1 polymer ?
#
loop_
_entity_poly.entity_id
_entity_poly.type
_entity_poly.pdbx_seq_one_letter_code
_entity_poly.pdbx_strand_id
1 'polypeptide(L)'
;MVDDPPTDVILYVRGALFDMDGVLVDSTASDERCWLRWAQLHGMEGSFSIHSPHGRRAVDTVRALRPDLDPYVELRRLEDFDAEDPSGTSALSGAAALLAALPTRSWVIVTSAPARLAKTRLQFAGITVPHNLVSVDDVSRGKPDPEPYELGARKLGLEPSECLVIEDSPAGIKAGKAAGCKTLAVYPRTRSIRWWRPIGSFHR
;
A
#
# COMPACT_ATOMS: atom_id res chain seq x y z
N MET A 1 36.77 -9.91 -5.02
CA MET A 1 35.55 -10.71 -5.22
C MET A 1 34.71 -9.97 -6.23
N VAL A 2 34.58 -10.52 -7.42
CA VAL A 2 33.73 -9.94 -8.47
C VAL A 2 32.32 -10.31 -8.09
N ASP A 3 31.48 -9.31 -7.73
CA ASP A 3 30.06 -9.55 -7.54
C ASP A 3 29.46 -10.05 -8.85
N ASP A 4 28.96 -11.27 -8.86
CA ASP A 4 28.18 -11.78 -9.98
C ASP A 4 27.04 -10.80 -10.28
N PRO A 5 26.80 -10.43 -11.55
CA PRO A 5 25.67 -9.58 -11.88
C PRO A 5 24.37 -10.22 -11.39
N PRO A 6 23.42 -9.43 -10.89
CA PRO A 6 22.15 -9.95 -10.42
C PRO A 6 21.50 -10.77 -11.54
N THR A 7 21.21 -12.03 -11.27
CA THR A 7 20.48 -12.90 -12.21
C THR A 7 19.09 -12.29 -12.40
N ASP A 8 18.77 -11.89 -13.63
CA ASP A 8 17.43 -11.43 -13.99
C ASP A 8 16.42 -12.53 -13.72
N VAL A 9 15.41 -12.23 -12.91
CA VAL A 9 14.30 -13.14 -12.64
C VAL A 9 13.14 -12.73 -13.52
N ILE A 10 12.79 -13.57 -14.48
CA ILE A 10 11.63 -13.36 -15.34
C ILE A 10 10.41 -14.03 -14.69
N LEU A 11 9.37 -13.24 -14.40
CA LEU A 11 8.10 -13.72 -13.86
C LEU A 11 7.00 -13.60 -14.92
N TYR A 12 6.35 -14.72 -15.24
CA TYR A 12 5.16 -14.71 -16.09
C TYR A 12 3.92 -14.58 -15.21
N VAL A 13 3.18 -13.48 -15.42
CA VAL A 13 1.94 -13.16 -14.70
C VAL A 13 0.93 -12.55 -15.67
N ARG A 14 -0.35 -12.67 -15.36
CA ARG A 14 -1.45 -12.09 -16.15
C ARG A 14 -1.99 -10.81 -15.55
N GLY A 15 -1.80 -10.63 -14.22
CA GLY A 15 -2.26 -9.45 -13.51
C GLY A 15 -1.24 -8.93 -12.50
N ALA A 16 -1.26 -7.61 -12.27
CA ALA A 16 -0.48 -6.96 -11.25
C ALA A 16 -1.39 -6.29 -10.21
N LEU A 17 -1.13 -6.56 -8.94
CA LEU A 17 -1.86 -6.01 -7.81
C LEU A 17 -0.88 -5.12 -7.04
N PHE A 18 -1.00 -3.81 -7.23
CA PHE A 18 -0.11 -2.83 -6.63
C PHE A 18 -0.67 -2.37 -5.28
N ASP A 19 0.13 -2.41 -4.22
CA ASP A 19 -0.14 -1.52 -3.11
C ASP A 19 0.04 -0.06 -3.56
N MET A 20 -0.49 0.87 -2.79
CA MET A 20 -0.46 2.29 -3.13
C MET A 20 0.68 3.02 -2.41
N ASP A 21 0.59 3.11 -1.10
CA ASP A 21 1.51 3.89 -0.28
C ASP A 21 2.83 3.14 -0.11
N GLY A 22 3.97 3.78 -0.45
CA GLY A 22 5.28 3.12 -0.46
C GLY A 22 5.59 2.30 -1.73
N VAL A 23 4.62 2.13 -2.64
CA VAL A 23 4.78 1.42 -3.92
C VAL A 23 4.58 2.34 -5.13
N LEU A 24 3.47 3.04 -5.17
CA LEU A 24 3.12 3.99 -6.24
C LEU A 24 3.23 5.44 -5.79
N VAL A 25 2.93 5.69 -4.51
CA VAL A 25 2.87 7.01 -3.90
C VAL A 25 3.77 7.03 -2.67
N ASP A 26 4.59 8.07 -2.55
CA ASP A 26 5.24 8.43 -1.30
C ASP A 26 4.31 9.38 -0.54
N SER A 27 3.69 8.87 0.51
CA SER A 27 2.81 9.59 1.43
C SER A 27 3.39 9.70 2.83
N THR A 28 4.63 9.27 3.04
CA THR A 28 5.26 9.14 4.35
C THR A 28 5.20 10.44 5.15
N ALA A 29 5.57 11.56 4.53
CA ALA A 29 5.60 12.86 5.22
C ALA A 29 4.18 13.37 5.53
N SER A 30 3.17 13.09 4.70
CA SER A 30 1.77 13.42 4.95
C SER A 30 1.22 12.57 6.10
N ASP A 31 1.42 11.27 6.05
CA ASP A 31 1.00 10.35 7.12
C ASP A 31 1.60 10.72 8.48
N GLU A 32 2.91 10.99 8.52
CA GLU A 32 3.57 11.40 9.76
C GLU A 32 2.95 12.66 10.35
N ARG A 33 2.64 13.68 9.54
CA ARG A 33 1.99 14.90 10.02
C ARG A 33 0.57 14.65 10.51
N CYS A 34 -0.21 13.83 9.80
CA CYS A 34 -1.58 13.51 10.21
C CYS A 34 -1.58 12.78 11.55
N TRP A 35 -0.72 11.80 11.73
CA TRP A 35 -0.60 11.06 12.99
C TRP A 35 -0.05 11.90 14.13
N LEU A 36 0.91 12.79 13.87
CA LEU A 36 1.41 13.74 14.88
C LEU A 36 0.30 14.69 15.33
N ARG A 37 -0.45 15.27 14.38
CA ARG A 37 -1.58 16.14 14.68
C ARG A 37 -2.67 15.40 15.48
N TRP A 38 -2.93 14.15 15.12
CA TRP A 38 -3.84 13.29 15.87
C TRP A 38 -3.35 13.01 17.29
N ALA A 39 -2.06 12.69 17.45
CA ALA A 39 -1.47 12.47 18.76
C ALA A 39 -1.52 13.74 19.63
N GLN A 40 -1.23 14.91 19.07
CA GLN A 40 -1.37 16.21 19.75
C GLN A 40 -2.79 16.45 20.25
N LEU A 41 -3.78 16.22 19.39
CA LEU A 41 -5.18 16.41 19.73
C LEU A 41 -5.60 15.56 20.95
N HIS A 42 -4.98 14.38 21.11
CA HIS A 42 -5.30 13.43 22.16
C HIS A 42 -4.30 13.42 23.33
N GLY A 43 -3.37 14.40 23.39
CA GLY A 43 -2.41 14.56 24.50
C GLY A 43 -1.37 13.42 24.56
N MET A 44 -1.00 12.86 23.42
CA MET A 44 -0.07 11.71 23.31
C MET A 44 1.31 12.11 22.78
N GLU A 45 1.67 13.40 22.75
CA GLU A 45 2.88 13.94 22.09
C GLU A 45 4.19 13.30 22.56
N GLY A 46 4.28 12.89 23.82
CA GLY A 46 5.50 12.30 24.40
C GLY A 46 5.59 10.77 24.33
N SER A 47 4.49 10.10 23.98
CA SER A 47 4.37 8.63 23.98
C SER A 47 4.15 8.03 22.61
N PHE A 48 3.89 8.87 21.60
CA PHE A 48 3.62 8.45 20.23
C PHE A 48 4.93 8.26 19.47
N SER A 49 5.28 7.03 19.15
CA SER A 49 6.38 6.74 18.23
C SER A 49 5.83 6.80 16.80
N ILE A 50 6.41 7.68 15.98
CA ILE A 50 6.03 7.95 14.58
C ILE A 50 6.25 6.74 13.66
N HIS A 51 6.77 5.65 14.15
CA HIS A 51 6.85 4.40 13.39
C HIS A 51 5.44 3.81 13.25
N SER A 52 4.59 4.55 12.50
CA SER A 52 3.30 4.04 12.08
C SER A 52 3.53 2.70 11.37
N PRO A 53 2.80 1.66 11.72
CA PRO A 53 2.91 0.39 11.02
C PRO A 53 2.31 0.57 9.62
N HIS A 54 3.15 0.99 8.66
CA HIS A 54 2.76 1.04 7.25
C HIS A 54 2.08 -0.27 6.85
N GLY A 55 1.01 -0.16 6.07
CA GLY A 55 0.27 -1.31 5.57
C GLY A 55 -0.82 -1.87 6.50
N ARG A 56 -1.02 -1.31 7.72
CA ARG A 56 -2.18 -1.64 8.58
C ARG A 56 -3.28 -0.60 8.41
N ARG A 57 -4.53 -1.00 8.68
CA ARG A 57 -5.66 -0.07 8.66
C ARG A 57 -5.54 0.92 9.81
N ALA A 58 -5.82 2.21 9.55
CA ALA A 58 -5.80 3.26 10.56
C ALA A 58 -6.76 2.95 11.73
N VAL A 59 -7.95 2.39 11.44
CA VAL A 59 -8.92 1.98 12.47
C VAL A 59 -8.33 0.98 13.47
N ASP A 60 -7.48 0.04 13.02
CA ASP A 60 -6.87 -0.95 13.91
C ASP A 60 -5.74 -0.32 14.74
N THR A 61 -5.06 0.68 14.19
CA THR A 61 -4.06 1.46 14.91
C THR A 61 -4.71 2.34 15.99
N VAL A 62 -5.81 3.02 15.67
CA VAL A 62 -6.58 3.81 16.65
C VAL A 62 -7.09 2.93 17.80
N ARG A 63 -7.70 1.77 17.48
CA ARG A 63 -8.17 0.82 18.51
C ARG A 63 -7.06 0.37 19.46
N ALA A 64 -5.86 0.16 18.93
CA ALA A 64 -4.72 -0.28 19.74
C ALA A 64 -4.17 0.85 20.63
N LEU A 65 -4.15 2.09 20.14
CA LEU A 65 -3.60 3.25 20.86
C LEU A 65 -4.61 3.89 21.82
N ARG A 66 -5.87 3.98 21.40
CA ARG A 66 -6.96 4.65 22.13
C ARG A 66 -8.24 3.81 22.04
N PRO A 67 -8.33 2.71 22.80
CA PRO A 67 -9.52 1.84 22.82
C PRO A 67 -10.78 2.52 23.38
N ASP A 68 -10.61 3.68 23.99
CA ASP A 68 -11.68 4.55 24.53
C ASP A 68 -12.36 5.42 23.46
N LEU A 69 -11.76 5.54 22.26
CA LEU A 69 -12.29 6.37 21.16
C LEU A 69 -13.03 5.51 20.13
N ASP A 70 -13.99 6.14 19.42
CA ASP A 70 -14.59 5.52 18.24
C ASP A 70 -13.59 5.56 17.06
N PRO A 71 -13.07 4.41 16.62
CA PRO A 71 -12.02 4.38 15.62
C PRO A 71 -12.48 4.87 14.23
N TYR A 72 -13.78 4.84 13.95
CA TYR A 72 -14.31 5.33 12.67
C TYR A 72 -14.46 6.86 12.66
N VAL A 73 -14.75 7.45 13.81
CA VAL A 73 -14.72 8.91 13.97
C VAL A 73 -13.30 9.42 13.80
N GLU A 74 -12.35 8.75 14.43
CA GLU A 74 -10.94 9.14 14.36
C GLU A 74 -10.33 8.89 12.98
N LEU A 75 -10.75 7.85 12.26
CA LEU A 75 -10.36 7.64 10.86
C LEU A 75 -10.78 8.82 9.99
N ARG A 76 -12.04 9.28 10.08
CA ARG A 76 -12.51 10.46 9.33
C ARG A 76 -11.69 11.70 9.65
N ARG A 77 -11.30 11.87 10.91
CA ARG A 77 -10.45 12.99 11.34
C ARG A 77 -9.07 12.94 10.69
N LEU A 78 -8.46 11.77 10.63
CA LEU A 78 -7.18 11.57 9.92
C LEU A 78 -7.31 11.86 8.42
N GLU A 79 -8.39 11.41 7.79
CA GLU A 79 -8.69 11.73 6.39
C GLU A 79 -8.85 13.24 6.15
N ASP A 80 -9.52 13.95 7.07
CA ASP A 80 -9.70 15.40 6.97
C ASP A 80 -8.35 16.12 7.14
N PHE A 81 -7.49 15.66 8.04
CA PHE A 81 -6.13 16.21 8.18
C PHE A 81 -5.29 16.05 6.92
N ASP A 82 -5.34 14.88 6.28
CA ASP A 82 -4.63 14.64 5.01
C ASP A 82 -5.21 15.48 3.86
N ALA A 83 -6.53 15.67 3.83
CA ALA A 83 -7.19 16.51 2.83
C ALA A 83 -6.89 18.01 3.00
N GLU A 84 -6.70 18.48 4.25
CA GLU A 84 -6.33 19.85 4.55
C GLU A 84 -4.87 20.17 4.18
N ASP A 85 -3.96 19.20 4.31
CA ASP A 85 -2.54 19.34 3.97
C ASP A 85 -2.01 18.10 3.21
N PRO A 86 -2.34 17.97 1.91
CA PRO A 86 -1.82 16.88 1.08
C PRO A 86 -0.36 17.09 0.65
N SER A 87 0.30 18.16 1.11
CA SER A 87 1.69 18.42 0.81
C SER A 87 2.58 17.25 1.29
N GLY A 88 3.60 16.91 0.51
CA GLY A 88 4.45 15.74 0.80
C GLY A 88 3.91 14.40 0.29
N THR A 89 2.80 14.42 -0.46
CA THR A 89 2.36 13.28 -1.26
C THR A 89 2.86 13.44 -2.70
N SER A 90 3.56 12.44 -3.22
CA SER A 90 4.12 12.46 -4.59
C SER A 90 4.17 11.06 -5.19
N ALA A 91 4.19 10.97 -6.53
CA ALA A 91 4.43 9.69 -7.18
C ALA A 91 5.86 9.19 -6.93
N LEU A 92 6.00 7.93 -6.61
CA LEU A 92 7.30 7.29 -6.59
C LEU A 92 7.90 7.24 -8.01
N SER A 93 9.23 7.38 -8.08
CA SER A 93 9.93 7.43 -9.37
C SER A 93 9.60 6.21 -10.24
N GLY A 94 9.12 6.46 -11.46
CA GLY A 94 8.74 5.43 -12.43
C GLY A 94 7.32 4.87 -12.25
N ALA A 95 6.59 5.15 -11.16
CA ALA A 95 5.26 4.60 -10.93
C ALA A 95 4.26 4.97 -12.04
N ALA A 96 4.15 6.26 -12.37
CA ALA A 96 3.24 6.72 -13.42
C ALA A 96 3.60 6.16 -14.80
N ALA A 97 4.91 6.10 -15.13
CA ALA A 97 5.38 5.53 -16.39
C ALA A 97 5.10 4.02 -16.48
N LEU A 98 5.30 3.28 -15.39
CA LEU A 98 4.98 1.86 -15.32
C LEU A 98 3.48 1.63 -15.56
N LEU A 99 2.61 2.34 -14.85
CA LEU A 99 1.16 2.18 -14.99
C LEU A 99 0.68 2.54 -16.40
N ALA A 100 1.28 3.58 -17.02
CA ALA A 100 0.97 3.97 -18.40
C ALA A 100 1.41 2.93 -19.43
N ALA A 101 2.46 2.17 -19.17
CA ALA A 101 2.97 1.12 -20.05
C ALA A 101 2.18 -0.19 -19.95
N LEU A 102 1.42 -0.40 -18.88
CA LEU A 102 0.64 -1.61 -18.68
C LEU A 102 -0.78 -1.47 -19.28
N PRO A 103 -1.33 -2.54 -19.87
CA PRO A 103 -2.73 -2.55 -20.29
C PRO A 103 -3.65 -2.25 -19.10
N THR A 104 -4.59 -1.33 -19.24
CA THR A 104 -5.47 -0.88 -18.13
C THR A 104 -6.28 -1.98 -17.46
N ARG A 105 -6.48 -3.11 -18.13
CA ARG A 105 -7.21 -4.29 -17.61
C ARG A 105 -6.30 -5.32 -16.93
N SER A 106 -4.99 -5.08 -16.89
CA SER A 106 -4.03 -6.04 -16.33
C SER A 106 -3.54 -5.68 -14.93
N TRP A 107 -4.06 -4.61 -14.32
CA TRP A 107 -3.62 -4.21 -13.00
C TRP A 107 -4.73 -3.58 -12.14
N VAL A 108 -4.54 -3.65 -10.84
CA VAL A 108 -5.42 -3.12 -9.78
C VAL A 108 -4.55 -2.47 -8.72
N ILE A 109 -5.03 -1.38 -8.12
CA ILE A 109 -4.48 -0.83 -6.89
C ILE A 109 -5.24 -1.44 -5.71
N VAL A 110 -4.51 -1.96 -4.71
CA VAL A 110 -5.06 -2.60 -3.50
C VAL A 110 -4.44 -1.93 -2.28
N THR A 111 -5.18 -1.02 -1.65
CA THR A 111 -4.69 -0.20 -0.53
C THR A 111 -5.44 -0.45 0.77
N SER A 112 -4.75 -0.22 1.89
CA SER A 112 -5.36 -0.17 3.23
C SER A 112 -5.98 1.19 3.57
N ALA A 113 -5.85 2.18 2.68
CA ALA A 113 -6.50 3.48 2.82
C ALA A 113 -7.98 3.42 2.43
N PRO A 114 -8.85 4.25 3.02
CA PRO A 114 -10.21 4.48 2.53
C PRO A 114 -10.23 5.01 1.10
N ALA A 115 -11.28 4.71 0.36
CA ALA A 115 -11.39 5.07 -1.06
C ALA A 115 -11.26 6.59 -1.30
N ARG A 116 -11.80 7.41 -0.40
CA ARG A 116 -11.69 8.87 -0.47
C ARG A 116 -10.22 9.31 -0.40
N LEU A 117 -9.50 8.83 0.60
CA LEU A 117 -8.09 9.15 0.82
C LEU A 117 -7.22 8.65 -0.34
N ALA A 118 -7.43 7.41 -0.78
CA ALA A 118 -6.69 6.83 -1.90
C ALA A 118 -6.84 7.66 -3.18
N LYS A 119 -8.07 8.10 -3.51
CA LYS A 119 -8.33 8.97 -4.66
C LYS A 119 -7.61 10.31 -4.55
N THR A 120 -7.66 10.95 -3.38
CA THR A 120 -6.98 12.23 -3.12
C THR A 120 -5.46 12.07 -3.33
N ARG A 121 -4.84 11.06 -2.72
CA ARG A 121 -3.39 10.81 -2.85
C ARG A 121 -2.97 10.54 -4.28
N LEU A 122 -3.70 9.68 -5.00
CA LEU A 122 -3.42 9.39 -6.41
C LEU A 122 -3.50 10.66 -7.28
N GLN A 123 -4.53 11.49 -7.08
CA GLN A 123 -4.70 12.76 -7.82
C GLN A 123 -3.56 13.74 -7.53
N PHE A 124 -3.17 13.89 -6.26
CA PHE A 124 -2.01 14.72 -5.88
C PHE A 124 -0.70 14.21 -6.46
N ALA A 125 -0.53 12.90 -6.49
CA ALA A 125 0.63 12.25 -7.11
C ALA A 125 0.61 12.32 -8.65
N GLY A 126 -0.43 12.88 -9.27
CA GLY A 126 -0.56 12.92 -10.74
C GLY A 126 -0.81 11.55 -11.37
N ILE A 127 -1.29 10.58 -10.58
CA ILE A 127 -1.65 9.25 -11.05
C ILE A 127 -3.16 9.20 -11.32
N THR A 128 -3.53 8.76 -12.53
CA THR A 128 -4.95 8.59 -12.88
C THR A 128 -5.59 7.53 -11.98
N VAL A 129 -6.69 7.88 -11.31
CA VAL A 129 -7.44 6.95 -10.46
C VAL A 129 -8.05 5.85 -11.34
N PRO A 130 -7.68 4.57 -11.14
CA PRO A 130 -8.22 3.48 -11.95
C PRO A 130 -9.65 3.13 -11.54
N HIS A 131 -10.42 2.57 -12.47
CA HIS A 131 -11.73 1.99 -12.14
C HIS A 131 -11.61 0.79 -11.18
N ASN A 132 -10.51 0.07 -11.27
CA ASN A 132 -10.23 -1.14 -10.48
C ASN A 132 -9.39 -0.78 -9.25
N LEU A 133 -9.94 -0.01 -8.33
CA LEU A 133 -9.36 0.24 -7.02
C LEU A 133 -10.00 -0.70 -6.00
N VAL A 134 -9.20 -1.31 -5.13
CA VAL A 134 -9.62 -1.99 -3.90
C VAL A 134 -9.12 -1.17 -2.73
N SER A 135 -10.04 -0.67 -1.93
CA SER A 135 -9.77 0.09 -0.70
C SER A 135 -10.17 -0.72 0.54
N VAL A 136 -9.91 -0.19 1.71
CA VAL A 136 -10.39 -0.81 2.96
C VAL A 136 -11.92 -0.85 3.03
N ASP A 137 -12.62 0.02 2.30
CA ASP A 137 -14.08 0.08 2.28
C ASP A 137 -14.72 -1.09 1.52
N ASP A 138 -13.95 -1.78 0.68
CA ASP A 138 -14.40 -2.88 -0.16
C ASP A 138 -14.27 -4.25 0.52
N VAL A 139 -13.64 -4.33 1.71
CA VAL A 139 -13.28 -5.59 2.36
C VAL A 139 -13.68 -5.61 3.83
N SER A 140 -13.99 -6.79 4.34
CA SER A 140 -14.29 -6.99 5.76
C SER A 140 -13.02 -7.06 6.60
N ARG A 141 -11.96 -7.67 6.05
CA ARG A 141 -10.68 -7.87 6.72
C ARG A 141 -9.57 -7.27 5.86
N GLY A 142 -8.79 -6.37 6.45
CA GLY A 142 -7.63 -5.75 5.80
C GLY A 142 -6.36 -6.58 5.95
N LYS A 143 -5.30 -6.19 5.22
CA LYS A 143 -3.96 -6.77 5.35
C LYS A 143 -3.57 -6.93 6.84
N PRO A 144 -3.06 -8.07 7.30
CA PRO A 144 -2.47 -9.17 6.53
C PRO A 144 -3.44 -10.28 6.10
N ASP A 145 -4.76 -10.09 6.18
CA ASP A 145 -5.73 -11.04 5.63
C ASP A 145 -5.64 -11.06 4.10
N PRO A 146 -5.83 -12.20 3.42
CA PRO A 146 -5.75 -12.31 1.97
C PRO A 146 -6.89 -11.61 1.22
N GLU A 147 -8.01 -11.32 1.87
CA GLU A 147 -9.24 -10.82 1.25
C GLU A 147 -9.02 -9.65 0.28
N PRO A 148 -8.19 -8.60 0.58
CA PRO A 148 -7.96 -7.50 -0.35
C PRO A 148 -7.34 -7.93 -1.68
N TYR A 149 -6.36 -8.83 -1.65
CA TYR A 149 -5.69 -9.30 -2.86
C TYR A 149 -6.50 -10.34 -3.63
N GLU A 150 -7.28 -11.18 -2.95
CA GLU A 150 -8.27 -12.05 -3.58
C GLU A 150 -9.34 -11.23 -4.33
N LEU A 151 -9.82 -10.14 -3.71
CA LEU A 151 -10.75 -9.22 -4.36
C LEU A 151 -10.10 -8.54 -5.56
N GLY A 152 -8.83 -8.11 -5.44
CA GLY A 152 -8.08 -7.53 -6.54
C GLY A 152 -7.96 -8.48 -7.74
N ALA A 153 -7.62 -9.75 -7.51
CA ALA A 153 -7.57 -10.78 -8.55
C ALA A 153 -8.93 -10.99 -9.20
N ARG A 154 -10.01 -11.10 -8.40
CA ARG A 154 -11.39 -11.20 -8.90
C ARG A 154 -11.79 -10.02 -9.79
N LYS A 155 -11.41 -8.77 -9.44
CA LYS A 155 -11.68 -7.58 -10.27
C LYS A 155 -10.99 -7.66 -11.64
N LEU A 156 -9.90 -8.40 -11.77
CA LEU A 156 -9.23 -8.68 -13.05
C LEU A 156 -9.81 -9.90 -13.78
N GLY A 157 -10.68 -10.68 -13.16
CA GLY A 157 -11.17 -11.97 -13.69
C GLY A 157 -10.07 -13.03 -13.71
N LEU A 158 -9.15 -13.00 -12.74
CA LEU A 158 -7.98 -13.89 -12.64
C LEU A 158 -8.01 -14.66 -11.33
N GLU A 159 -7.34 -15.83 -11.34
CA GLU A 159 -7.00 -16.53 -10.10
C GLU A 159 -5.81 -15.83 -9.42
N PRO A 160 -5.73 -15.82 -8.08
CA PRO A 160 -4.62 -15.20 -7.36
C PRO A 160 -3.24 -15.70 -7.80
N SER A 161 -3.10 -16.98 -8.13
CA SER A 161 -1.84 -17.59 -8.60
C SER A 161 -1.33 -17.03 -9.94
N GLU A 162 -2.20 -16.40 -10.73
CA GLU A 162 -1.88 -15.72 -11.99
C GLU A 162 -1.43 -14.26 -11.79
N CYS A 163 -1.52 -13.76 -10.54
CA CYS A 163 -1.24 -12.37 -10.19
C CYS A 163 0.10 -12.20 -9.48
N LEU A 164 0.69 -11.01 -9.68
CA LEU A 164 1.84 -10.52 -8.93
C LEU A 164 1.40 -9.39 -8.01
N VAL A 165 1.59 -9.56 -6.72
CA VAL A 165 1.46 -8.50 -5.71
C VAL A 165 2.78 -7.73 -5.62
N ILE A 166 2.72 -6.42 -5.68
CA ILE A 166 3.85 -5.51 -5.48
C ILE A 166 3.58 -4.72 -4.19
N GLU A 167 4.46 -4.85 -3.19
CA GLU A 167 4.23 -4.39 -1.82
C GLU A 167 5.51 -3.96 -1.12
N ASP A 168 5.39 -3.02 -0.17
CA ASP A 168 6.51 -2.54 0.65
C ASP A 168 6.40 -2.98 2.12
N SER A 169 5.20 -3.35 2.57
CA SER A 169 4.92 -3.65 3.97
C SER A 169 4.93 -5.14 4.30
N PRO A 170 5.38 -5.54 5.51
CA PRO A 170 5.29 -6.93 5.96
C PRO A 170 3.86 -7.47 6.01
N ALA A 171 2.87 -6.61 6.33
CA ALA A 171 1.47 -6.99 6.39
C ALA A 171 0.91 -7.32 5.00
N GLY A 172 1.20 -6.47 4.01
CA GLY A 172 0.76 -6.68 2.64
C GLY A 172 1.48 -7.84 1.95
N ILE A 173 2.78 -8.01 2.18
CA ILE A 173 3.52 -9.19 1.70
C ILE A 173 2.89 -10.48 2.24
N LYS A 174 2.52 -10.48 3.53
CA LYS A 174 1.84 -11.64 4.15
C LYS A 174 0.47 -11.88 3.52
N ALA A 175 -0.30 -10.81 3.29
CA ALA A 175 -1.62 -10.89 2.64
C ALA A 175 -1.53 -11.46 1.22
N GLY A 176 -0.59 -10.96 0.40
CA GLY A 176 -0.38 -11.44 -0.97
C GLY A 176 0.01 -12.93 -1.03
N LYS A 177 0.88 -13.37 -0.11
CA LYS A 177 1.26 -14.78 0.01
C LYS A 177 0.09 -15.64 0.48
N ALA A 178 -0.68 -15.16 1.46
CA ALA A 178 -1.85 -15.89 1.96
C ALA A 178 -2.95 -16.03 0.91
N ALA A 179 -3.09 -15.04 0.02
CA ALA A 179 -3.98 -15.12 -1.15
C ALA A 179 -3.51 -16.11 -2.23
N GLY A 180 -2.27 -16.61 -2.16
CA GLY A 180 -1.69 -17.47 -3.17
C GLY A 180 -1.08 -16.72 -4.36
N CYS A 181 -0.89 -15.41 -4.26
CA CYS A 181 -0.24 -14.61 -5.28
C CYS A 181 1.29 -14.77 -5.25
N LYS A 182 1.93 -14.57 -6.43
CA LYS A 182 3.36 -14.23 -6.45
C LYS A 182 3.53 -12.87 -5.80
N THR A 183 4.61 -12.66 -5.04
CA THR A 183 4.79 -11.42 -4.28
C THR A 183 6.18 -10.85 -4.51
N LEU A 184 6.24 -9.59 -4.89
CA LEU A 184 7.44 -8.79 -5.05
C LEU A 184 7.47 -7.73 -3.95
N ALA A 185 8.46 -7.81 -3.07
CA ALA A 185 8.68 -6.77 -2.07
C ALA A 185 9.52 -5.63 -2.67
N VAL A 186 9.05 -4.40 -2.52
CA VAL A 186 9.79 -3.19 -2.85
C VAL A 186 10.20 -2.47 -1.57
N TYR A 187 11.40 -1.90 -1.54
CA TYR A 187 11.86 -1.10 -0.42
C TYR A 187 12.03 0.35 -0.90
N PRO A 188 11.16 1.26 -0.49
CA PRO A 188 11.40 2.67 -0.72
C PRO A 188 12.61 3.07 0.14
N ARG A 189 13.79 3.18 -0.48
CA ARG A 189 14.88 3.95 0.12
C ARG A 189 14.70 5.40 -0.30
N THR A 190 14.82 6.30 0.66
CA THR A 190 15.00 7.74 0.42
C THR A 190 15.95 7.96 -0.76
N ARG A 191 15.40 8.21 -1.96
CA ARG A 191 16.03 8.55 -3.25
C ARG A 191 16.36 7.45 -4.27
N SER A 192 16.16 6.15 -4.02
CA SER A 192 16.19 5.15 -5.10
C SER A 192 15.48 3.86 -4.71
N ILE A 193 14.60 3.36 -5.58
CA ILE A 193 13.99 2.02 -5.45
C ILE A 193 15.11 1.02 -5.70
N ARG A 194 15.45 0.20 -4.69
CA ARG A 194 16.23 -1.01 -4.90
C ARG A 194 15.27 -2.20 -4.82
N TRP A 195 15.13 -2.88 -5.93
CA TRP A 195 14.39 -4.13 -6.03
C TRP A 195 15.03 -5.19 -5.13
N TRP A 196 14.24 -5.80 -4.25
CA TRP A 196 14.73 -6.84 -3.36
C TRP A 196 14.49 -8.22 -3.98
N ARG A 197 15.39 -9.19 -3.63
CA ARG A 197 15.27 -10.58 -4.12
C ARG A 197 13.96 -11.21 -3.66
N PRO A 198 13.28 -12.00 -4.49
CA PRO A 198 12.07 -12.72 -4.09
C PRO A 198 12.37 -13.64 -2.92
N ILE A 199 11.62 -13.51 -1.83
CA ILE A 199 11.60 -14.49 -0.74
C ILE A 199 10.65 -15.61 -1.17
N GLY A 200 11.18 -16.59 -1.86
CA GLY A 200 10.44 -17.79 -2.22
C GLY A 200 11.36 -18.79 -2.89
N SER A 201 11.50 -19.96 -2.30
CA SER A 201 12.12 -21.12 -2.96
C SER A 201 11.26 -21.51 -4.15
N PHE A 202 11.79 -21.32 -5.36
CA PHE A 202 11.26 -21.95 -6.55
C PHE A 202 11.66 -23.42 -6.50
N HIS A 203 10.70 -24.33 -6.23
CA HIS A 203 10.87 -25.71 -6.62
C HIS A 203 10.49 -25.80 -8.10
N ARG A 204 11.39 -26.41 -8.88
CA ARG A 204 11.22 -26.76 -10.31
C ARG A 204 10.09 -27.75 -10.51
#